data_d1720ac101f7b778dd37e132eb6b6be5
#
_entry.id   d1720ac101f7b778dd37e132eb6b6be5
#
_cell.length_a   1.000
_cell.length_b   1.000
_cell.length_c   1.000
_cell.angle_alpha   90.00
_cell.angle_beta   90.00
_cell.angle_gamma   90.00
#
_symmetry.space_group_name_H-M   'P 1'
#
loop_
_entity.id
_entity.type
_entity.pdbx_description
1 polymer ?
#
loop_
_entity_poly.entity_id
_entity_poly.type
_entity_poly.pdbx_seq_one_letter_code
_entity_poly.pdbx_strand_id
1 'polypeptide(L)'
;MFFKDKENNVFHLSNNSLNKKHADWVEISEAEMIELTHKEGSLDEEKMYAKNRLMVDYIEANSSIFELNGKKYDLREADLFYFETLFKGTDEIDFILVDNSVTKLNKSDFETLKQMLAQRRNELMLKLRDLKNQIDSADSVKKVKEIKWR
;
A
#
# COMPACT_ATOMS: atom_id res chain seq x y z
N MET A 1 3.81 13.87 -5.56
CA MET A 1 3.00 14.05 -4.35
C MET A 1 1.77 14.85 -4.70
N PHE A 2 0.62 14.49 -4.12
CA PHE A 2 -0.64 15.19 -4.32
C PHE A 2 -0.97 16.03 -3.10
N PHE A 3 -1.55 17.20 -3.32
CA PHE A 3 -1.95 18.13 -2.28
C PHE A 3 -3.33 18.67 -2.58
N LYS A 4 -4.07 19.06 -1.56
CA LYS A 4 -5.34 19.80 -1.69
C LYS A 4 -5.30 21.09 -0.89
N ASP A 5 -6.03 22.11 -1.36
CA ASP A 5 -6.33 23.31 -0.60
C ASP A 5 -7.63 23.18 0.23
N LYS A 6 -8.03 24.24 0.90
CA LYS A 6 -9.25 24.30 1.72
C LYS A 6 -10.55 24.14 0.90
N GLU A 7 -10.49 24.35 -0.41
CA GLU A 7 -11.62 24.24 -1.34
C GLU A 7 -11.63 22.86 -2.04
N ASN A 8 -10.73 21.94 -1.64
CA ASN A 8 -10.51 20.63 -2.25
C ASN A 8 -10.00 20.65 -3.70
N ASN A 9 -9.40 21.76 -4.16
CA ASN A 9 -8.67 21.75 -5.42
C ASN A 9 -7.40 20.89 -5.26
N VAL A 10 -7.19 19.98 -6.22
CA VAL A 10 -6.07 19.03 -6.17
C VAL A 10 -4.90 19.54 -7.01
N PHE A 11 -3.70 19.44 -6.45
CA PHE A 11 -2.44 19.86 -7.07
C PHE A 11 -1.44 18.70 -7.05
N HIS A 12 -0.73 18.54 -8.17
CA HIS A 12 0.38 17.59 -8.26
C HIS A 12 1.71 18.33 -8.27
N LEU A 13 2.58 18.06 -7.30
CA LEU A 13 3.95 18.58 -7.27
C LEU A 13 4.97 17.43 -7.42
N SER A 14 5.92 17.63 -8.31
CA SER A 14 7.13 16.78 -8.36
C SER A 14 8.06 17.11 -7.18
N ASN A 15 8.96 16.18 -6.85
CA ASN A 15 9.95 16.39 -5.78
C ASN A 15 10.76 17.67 -5.96
N ASN A 16 11.03 18.07 -7.22
CA ASN A 16 11.78 19.29 -7.54
C ASN A 16 10.95 20.57 -7.40
N SER A 17 9.65 20.46 -7.16
CA SER A 17 8.72 21.59 -7.08
C SER A 17 8.09 21.77 -5.70
N LEU A 18 8.55 21.03 -4.68
CA LEU A 18 7.99 21.09 -3.32
C LEU A 18 8.14 22.47 -2.66
N ASN A 19 9.12 23.26 -3.09
CA ASN A 19 9.29 24.66 -2.66
C ASN A 19 8.15 25.58 -3.12
N LYS A 20 7.30 25.14 -4.06
CA LYS A 20 6.12 25.86 -4.52
C LYS A 20 4.85 25.53 -3.74
N LYS A 21 4.95 24.59 -2.76
CA LYS A 21 3.83 24.24 -1.91
C LYS A 21 3.40 25.44 -1.08
N HIS A 22 2.09 25.76 -1.11
CA HIS A 22 1.51 26.75 -0.21
C HIS A 22 1.40 26.18 1.21
N ALA A 23 1.51 27.04 2.23
CA ALA A 23 1.52 26.63 3.63
C ALA A 23 0.19 26.00 4.11
N ASP A 24 -0.91 26.31 3.44
CA ASP A 24 -2.26 25.82 3.72
C ASP A 24 -2.64 24.57 2.90
N TRP A 25 -1.75 24.06 2.05
CA TRP A 25 -2.00 22.83 1.30
C TRP A 25 -1.70 21.58 2.16
N VAL A 26 -2.65 20.65 2.16
CA VAL A 26 -2.53 19.37 2.86
C VAL A 26 -2.12 18.31 1.85
N GLU A 27 -1.12 17.49 2.20
CA GLU A 27 -0.75 16.33 1.41
C GLU A 27 -1.85 15.26 1.50
N ILE A 28 -2.21 14.68 0.37
CA ILE A 28 -3.24 13.64 0.25
C ILE A 28 -2.70 12.41 -0.44
N SER A 29 -3.32 11.25 -0.16
CA SER A 29 -3.01 10.01 -0.85
C SER A 29 -3.48 10.02 -2.30
N GLU A 30 -2.94 9.11 -3.11
CA GLU A 30 -3.42 8.89 -4.47
C GLU A 30 -4.91 8.49 -4.49
N ALA A 31 -5.33 7.66 -3.53
CA ALA A 31 -6.73 7.26 -3.38
C ALA A 31 -7.65 8.47 -3.11
N GLU A 32 -7.26 9.37 -2.24
CA GLU A 32 -8.02 10.60 -1.95
C GLU A 32 -8.03 11.56 -3.16
N MET A 33 -6.90 11.70 -3.86
CA MET A 33 -6.83 12.49 -5.10
C MET A 33 -7.82 11.96 -6.15
N ILE A 34 -7.83 10.67 -6.37
CA ILE A 34 -8.75 10.01 -7.31
C ILE A 34 -10.21 10.28 -6.90
N GLU A 35 -10.55 10.16 -5.61
CA GLU A 35 -11.91 10.40 -5.12
C GLU A 35 -12.36 11.86 -5.32
N LEU A 36 -11.48 12.84 -5.09
CA LEU A 36 -11.78 14.26 -5.24
C LEU A 36 -11.91 14.70 -6.70
N THR A 37 -11.23 14.04 -7.63
CA THR A 37 -11.25 14.41 -9.06
C THR A 37 -12.26 13.61 -9.88
N HIS A 38 -12.87 12.55 -9.31
CA HIS A 38 -13.81 11.68 -10.01
C HIS A 38 -15.15 12.37 -10.29
N LYS A 39 -15.63 12.25 -11.53
CA LYS A 39 -16.98 12.63 -11.94
C LYS A 39 -17.81 11.36 -12.11
N GLU A 40 -19.02 11.35 -11.53
CA GLU A 40 -19.92 10.20 -11.62
C GLU A 40 -20.27 9.86 -13.07
N GLY A 41 -20.10 8.58 -13.43
CA GLY A 41 -20.38 8.00 -14.73
C GLY A 41 -21.55 7.01 -14.71
N SER A 42 -21.62 6.17 -15.73
CA SER A 42 -22.54 5.02 -15.79
C SER A 42 -22.20 3.97 -14.73
N LEU A 43 -23.12 3.02 -14.50
CA LEU A 43 -22.86 1.91 -13.55
C LEU A 43 -21.59 1.13 -13.89
N ASP A 44 -21.34 0.84 -15.18
CA ASP A 44 -20.15 0.11 -15.59
C ASP A 44 -18.87 0.93 -15.42
N GLU A 45 -18.91 2.22 -15.70
CA GLU A 45 -17.80 3.15 -15.45
C GLU A 45 -17.51 3.26 -13.95
N GLU A 46 -18.53 3.35 -13.10
CA GLU A 46 -18.37 3.38 -11.65
C GLU A 46 -17.81 2.07 -11.08
N LYS A 47 -18.22 0.91 -11.63
CA LYS A 47 -17.62 -0.38 -11.27
C LYS A 47 -16.14 -0.44 -11.62
N MET A 48 -15.78 0.02 -12.81
CA MET A 48 -14.38 0.05 -13.24
C MET A 48 -13.56 1.01 -12.36
N TYR A 49 -14.07 2.20 -12.10
CA TYR A 49 -13.43 3.18 -11.23
C TYR A 49 -13.23 2.62 -9.81
N ALA A 50 -14.28 2.03 -9.20
CA ALA A 50 -14.20 1.46 -7.88
C ALA A 50 -13.17 0.33 -7.77
N LYS A 51 -13.06 -0.55 -8.79
CA LYS A 51 -12.04 -1.60 -8.84
C LYS A 51 -10.63 -1.03 -8.94
N ASN A 52 -10.42 0.03 -9.72
CA ASN A 52 -9.12 0.70 -9.82
C ASN A 52 -8.73 1.34 -8.48
N ARG A 53 -9.67 1.99 -7.79
CA ARG A 53 -9.45 2.54 -6.46
C ARG A 53 -9.06 1.45 -5.46
N LEU A 54 -9.75 0.30 -5.45
CA LEU A 54 -9.37 -0.83 -4.60
C LEU A 54 -7.96 -1.35 -4.86
N MET A 55 -7.46 -1.25 -6.10
CA MET A 55 -6.06 -1.61 -6.40
C MET A 55 -5.07 -0.64 -5.78
N VAL A 56 -5.37 0.67 -5.78
CA VAL A 56 -4.53 1.67 -5.10
C VAL A 56 -4.52 1.40 -3.59
N ASP A 57 -5.70 1.21 -2.99
CA ASP A 57 -5.82 0.87 -1.56
C ASP A 57 -5.06 -0.42 -1.21
N TYR A 58 -5.11 -1.45 -2.07
CA TYR A 58 -4.36 -2.69 -1.90
C TYR A 58 -2.84 -2.45 -1.90
N ILE A 59 -2.35 -1.65 -2.85
CA ILE A 59 -0.92 -1.33 -2.95
C ILE A 59 -0.46 -0.58 -1.70
N GLU A 60 -1.24 0.40 -1.24
CA GLU A 60 -0.94 1.16 -0.01
C GLU A 60 -0.96 0.26 1.24
N ALA A 61 -1.91 -0.68 1.33
CA ALA A 61 -2.01 -1.61 2.45
C ALA A 61 -0.90 -2.69 2.44
N ASN A 62 -0.35 -3.03 1.27
CA ASN A 62 0.68 -4.05 1.11
C ASN A 62 2.08 -3.52 1.45
N SER A 63 2.24 -3.01 2.67
CA SER A 63 3.52 -2.54 3.19
C SER A 63 4.53 -3.68 3.34
N SER A 64 5.78 -3.44 2.96
CA SER A 64 6.92 -4.33 3.19
C SER A 64 7.53 -4.22 4.60
N ILE A 65 7.02 -3.27 5.41
CA ILE A 65 7.55 -3.01 6.76
C ILE A 65 6.86 -3.94 7.77
N PHE A 66 7.69 -4.65 8.54
CA PHE A 66 7.26 -5.56 9.59
C PHE A 66 7.97 -5.21 10.91
N GLU A 67 7.25 -5.34 12.02
CA GLU A 67 7.83 -5.21 13.34
C GLU A 67 8.02 -6.59 13.99
N LEU A 68 9.24 -6.87 14.40
CA LEU A 68 9.60 -8.10 15.12
C LEU A 68 10.60 -7.76 16.22
N ASN A 69 10.33 -8.19 17.45
CA ASN A 69 11.18 -7.94 18.63
C ASN A 69 11.54 -6.45 18.83
N GLY A 70 10.55 -5.55 18.59
CA GLY A 70 10.73 -4.10 18.73
C GLY A 70 11.56 -3.42 17.63
N LYS A 71 11.89 -4.14 16.55
CA LYS A 71 12.64 -3.62 15.40
C LYS A 71 11.77 -3.63 14.15
N LYS A 72 11.98 -2.63 13.27
CA LYS A 72 11.24 -2.51 12.01
C LYS A 72 12.11 -2.92 10.83
N TYR A 73 11.68 -3.97 10.15
CA TYR A 73 12.32 -4.56 8.99
C TYR A 73 11.57 -4.17 7.71
N ASP A 74 12.28 -3.73 6.68
CA ASP A 74 11.75 -3.60 5.32
C ASP A 74 12.11 -4.87 4.54
N LEU A 75 11.17 -5.80 4.42
CA LEU A 75 11.36 -7.06 3.71
C LEU A 75 10.41 -7.13 2.50
N ARG A 76 10.97 -6.99 1.31
CA ARG A 76 10.22 -7.06 0.05
C ARG A 76 10.29 -8.46 -0.53
N GLU A 77 9.24 -8.88 -1.21
CA GLU A 77 9.19 -10.16 -1.91
C GLU A 77 10.35 -10.33 -2.92
N ALA A 78 10.70 -9.24 -3.60
CA ALA A 78 11.80 -9.25 -4.57
C ALA A 78 13.18 -9.58 -3.94
N ASP A 79 13.34 -9.31 -2.65
CA ASP A 79 14.61 -9.50 -1.94
C ASP A 79 14.72 -10.89 -1.28
N LEU A 80 13.61 -11.66 -1.21
CA LEU A 80 13.57 -12.95 -0.51
C LEU A 80 14.63 -13.93 -1.01
N PHE A 81 14.76 -14.07 -2.33
CA PHE A 81 15.75 -15.01 -2.92
C PHE A 81 17.19 -14.65 -2.53
N TYR A 82 17.50 -13.35 -2.46
CA TYR A 82 18.81 -12.86 -2.03
C TYR A 82 19.08 -13.26 -0.57
N PHE A 83 18.16 -12.97 0.33
CA PHE A 83 18.33 -13.34 1.75
C PHE A 83 18.35 -14.84 1.96
N GLU A 84 17.50 -15.61 1.29
CA GLU A 84 17.53 -17.08 1.33
C GLU A 84 18.89 -17.64 0.89
N THR A 85 19.51 -17.00 -0.10
CA THR A 85 20.84 -17.40 -0.58
C THR A 85 21.92 -17.10 0.48
N LEU A 86 21.86 -15.95 1.14
CA LEU A 86 22.77 -15.63 2.23
C LEU A 86 22.68 -16.66 3.37
N PHE A 87 21.46 -17.01 3.78
CA PHE A 87 21.22 -17.98 4.86
C PHE A 87 21.57 -19.44 4.53
N LYS A 88 21.97 -19.76 3.29
CA LYS A 88 22.56 -21.07 2.97
C LYS A 88 23.97 -21.25 3.53
N GLY A 89 24.71 -20.15 3.73
CA GLY A 89 26.08 -20.15 4.21
C GLY A 89 26.29 -19.71 5.65
N THR A 90 25.24 -19.21 6.31
CA THR A 90 25.32 -18.70 7.69
C THR A 90 23.97 -18.76 8.38
N ASP A 91 23.98 -18.80 9.73
CA ASP A 91 22.77 -18.74 10.54
C ASP A 91 22.38 -17.31 10.95
N GLU A 92 23.23 -16.32 10.64
CA GLU A 92 23.02 -14.92 10.99
C GLU A 92 23.63 -13.99 9.92
N ILE A 93 22.92 -12.90 9.61
CA ILE A 93 23.36 -11.86 8.68
C ILE A 93 23.23 -10.47 9.30
N ASP A 94 23.97 -9.49 8.77
CA ASP A 94 23.74 -8.07 9.03
C ASP A 94 22.56 -7.58 8.19
N PHE A 95 21.58 -6.96 8.84
CA PHE A 95 20.38 -6.43 8.19
C PHE A 95 20.21 -4.93 8.51
N ILE A 96 19.90 -4.13 7.49
CA ILE A 96 19.65 -2.69 7.66
C ILE A 96 18.16 -2.49 7.96
N LEU A 97 17.88 -1.90 9.11
CA LEU A 97 16.52 -1.58 9.56
C LEU A 97 15.97 -0.32 8.85
N VAL A 98 14.68 -0.07 9.02
CA VAL A 98 13.97 1.09 8.44
C VAL A 98 14.59 2.43 8.90
N ASP A 99 15.17 2.49 10.09
CA ASP A 99 15.86 3.67 10.64
C ASP A 99 17.33 3.80 10.22
N ASN A 100 17.77 2.97 9.26
CA ASN A 100 19.16 2.84 8.80
C ASN A 100 20.16 2.30 9.83
N SER A 101 19.73 1.83 10.98
CA SER A 101 20.60 1.10 11.89
C SER A 101 20.85 -0.33 11.39
N VAL A 102 21.97 -0.93 11.78
CA VAL A 102 22.30 -2.32 11.44
C VAL A 102 22.00 -3.21 12.63
N THR A 103 21.36 -4.36 12.35
CA THR A 103 21.11 -5.39 13.36
C THR A 103 21.52 -6.76 12.85
N LYS A 104 21.76 -7.70 13.77
CA LYS A 104 21.86 -9.10 13.41
C LYS A 104 20.48 -9.69 13.24
N LEU A 105 20.25 -10.34 12.09
CA LEU A 105 19.05 -11.09 11.78
C LEU A 105 19.42 -12.58 11.72
N ASN A 106 18.85 -13.37 12.61
CA ASN A 106 19.04 -14.82 12.58
C ASN A 106 18.03 -15.50 11.64
N LYS A 107 18.33 -16.74 11.28
CA LYS A 107 17.51 -17.52 10.35
C LYS A 107 16.07 -17.73 10.83
N SER A 108 15.86 -17.93 12.13
CA SER A 108 14.53 -18.13 12.72
C SER A 108 13.66 -16.87 12.60
N ASP A 109 14.24 -15.70 12.90
CA ASP A 109 13.55 -14.40 12.75
C ASP A 109 13.26 -14.10 11.28
N PHE A 110 14.18 -14.45 10.36
CA PHE A 110 13.96 -14.32 8.92
C PHE A 110 12.79 -15.18 8.44
N GLU A 111 12.70 -16.44 8.87
CA GLU A 111 11.56 -17.31 8.53
C GLU A 111 10.25 -16.75 9.09
N THR A 112 10.27 -16.16 10.29
CA THR A 112 9.10 -15.48 10.86
C THR A 112 8.68 -14.28 10.01
N LEU A 113 9.61 -13.43 9.59
CA LEU A 113 9.33 -12.28 8.70
C LEU A 113 8.77 -12.72 7.35
N LYS A 114 9.29 -13.82 6.76
CA LYS A 114 8.75 -14.42 5.53
C LYS A 114 7.30 -14.87 5.71
N GLN A 115 6.98 -15.52 6.81
CA GLN A 115 5.61 -15.94 7.11
C GLN A 115 4.68 -14.74 7.26
N MET A 116 5.11 -13.68 7.97
CA MET A 116 4.34 -12.44 8.10
C MET A 116 4.06 -11.78 6.74
N LEU A 117 5.05 -11.76 5.84
CA LEU A 117 4.91 -11.25 4.49
C LEU A 117 3.88 -12.07 3.69
N ALA A 118 4.01 -13.39 3.69
CA ALA A 118 3.13 -14.29 2.97
C ALA A 118 1.69 -14.22 3.50
N GLN A 119 1.50 -14.17 4.82
CA GLN A 119 0.20 -14.06 5.45
C GLN A 119 -0.47 -12.72 5.09
N ARG A 120 0.22 -11.60 5.28
CA ARG A 120 -0.30 -10.26 4.91
C ARG A 120 -0.76 -10.23 3.46
N ARG A 121 0.08 -10.70 2.54
CA ARG A 121 -0.25 -10.73 1.13
C ARG A 121 -1.51 -11.55 0.86
N ASN A 122 -1.59 -12.75 1.42
CA ASN A 122 -2.75 -13.62 1.23
C ASN A 122 -4.04 -12.97 1.75
N GLU A 123 -4.02 -12.39 2.94
CA GLU A 123 -5.16 -11.70 3.54
C GLU A 123 -5.63 -10.52 2.67
N LEU A 124 -4.69 -9.68 2.20
CA LEU A 124 -5.00 -8.53 1.35
C LEU A 124 -5.54 -8.96 -0.02
N MET A 125 -4.99 -10.03 -0.61
CA MET A 125 -5.48 -10.55 -1.89
C MET A 125 -6.89 -11.12 -1.79
N LEU A 126 -7.19 -11.87 -0.71
CA LEU A 126 -8.54 -12.39 -0.46
C LEU A 126 -9.54 -11.26 -0.25
N LYS A 127 -9.18 -10.23 0.53
CA LYS A 127 -9.99 -9.04 0.73
C LYS A 127 -10.25 -8.31 -0.59
N LEU A 128 -9.21 -8.09 -1.40
CA LEU A 128 -9.35 -7.44 -2.71
C LEU A 128 -10.31 -8.21 -3.62
N ARG A 129 -10.17 -9.55 -3.67
CA ARG A 129 -11.04 -10.42 -4.46
C ARG A 129 -12.50 -10.31 -4.01
N ASP A 130 -12.74 -10.37 -2.70
CA ASP A 130 -14.09 -10.27 -2.14
C ASP A 130 -14.74 -8.92 -2.47
N LEU A 131 -14.03 -7.81 -2.27
CA LEU A 131 -14.51 -6.48 -2.61
C LEU A 131 -14.77 -6.31 -4.12
N LYS A 132 -13.93 -6.87 -4.99
CA LYS A 132 -14.18 -6.87 -6.44
C LYS A 132 -15.44 -7.66 -6.81
N ASN A 133 -15.69 -8.80 -6.17
CA ASN A 133 -16.91 -9.58 -6.39
C ASN A 133 -18.16 -8.82 -5.93
N GLN A 134 -18.09 -8.10 -4.81
CA GLN A 134 -19.18 -7.23 -4.34
C GLN A 134 -19.48 -6.11 -5.36
N ILE A 135 -18.43 -5.47 -5.92
CA ILE A 135 -18.60 -4.46 -6.99
C ILE A 135 -19.27 -5.08 -8.21
N ASP A 136 -18.83 -6.25 -8.66
CA ASP A 136 -19.40 -6.93 -9.83
C ASP A 136 -20.89 -7.24 -9.64
N SER A 137 -21.28 -7.64 -8.43
CA SER A 137 -22.65 -7.97 -8.08
C SER A 137 -23.54 -6.76 -7.78
N ALA A 138 -22.96 -5.55 -7.66
CA ALA A 138 -23.74 -4.34 -7.37
C ALA A 138 -24.63 -3.97 -8.58
N ASP A 139 -25.88 -3.63 -8.29
CA ASP A 139 -26.92 -3.29 -9.28
C ASP A 139 -27.14 -1.78 -9.43
N SER A 140 -26.46 -0.96 -8.64
CA SER A 140 -26.59 0.50 -8.66
C SER A 140 -25.30 1.21 -8.31
N VAL A 141 -25.13 2.43 -8.82
CA VAL A 141 -23.99 3.31 -8.51
C VAL A 141 -23.89 3.55 -7.01
N LYS A 142 -25.01 3.72 -6.30
CA LYS A 142 -25.05 3.89 -4.85
C LYS A 142 -24.37 2.71 -4.13
N LYS A 143 -24.75 1.47 -4.49
CA LYS A 143 -24.16 0.26 -3.89
C LYS A 143 -22.66 0.17 -4.19
N VAL A 144 -22.22 0.49 -5.41
CA VAL A 144 -20.80 0.53 -5.77
C VAL A 144 -20.02 1.50 -4.87
N LYS A 145 -20.55 2.70 -4.62
CA LYS A 145 -19.91 3.73 -3.79
C LYS A 145 -19.80 3.35 -2.29
N GLU A 146 -20.66 2.46 -1.81
CA GLU A 146 -20.61 1.95 -0.43
C GLU A 146 -19.51 0.93 -0.20
N ILE A 147 -18.99 0.29 -1.28
CA ILE A 147 -17.91 -0.69 -1.23
C ILE A 147 -16.57 0.01 -1.15
N LYS A 148 -15.92 -0.05 0.00
CA LYS A 148 -14.64 0.62 0.28
C LYS A 148 -13.65 -0.32 0.96
N TRP A 149 -12.39 -0.05 0.77
CA TRP A 149 -11.29 -0.69 1.49
C TRP A 149 -11.28 -0.18 2.94
N ARG A 150 -11.87 -0.91 3.88
CA ARG A 150 -11.86 -0.55 5.31
C ARG A 150 -11.08 -1.57 6.13
#